data_7394d3079de44444ff1ba01aa6a2bfc4
#
_entry.id   7394d3079de44444ff1ba01aa6a2bfc4
#
_cell.length_a   1.000
_cell.length_b   1.000
_cell.length_c   1.000
_cell.angle_alpha   90.00
_cell.angle_beta   90.00
_cell.angle_gamma   90.00
#
_symmetry.space_group_name_H-M   'P 1'
#
loop_
_entity.id
_entity.type
_entity.pdbx_description
1 polymer ?
#
loop_
_entity_poly.entity_id
_entity_poly.type
_entity_poly.pdbx_seq_one_letter_code
_entity_poly.pdbx_strand_id
1 'polypeptide(L)'
;MLPRVGGCFRKGAYSGPIEVMKSGSKKTKKVLVVDVGGTHVKALATGHRRERKIASGLKMTASKMVEDVKQLTKDWEYDVVSIGYPGPVVHGRPLREPYNLGGGWVGFNFINAFGCPVKVINDAAMQALGSYEGGRMLFLGLGAGLGSAMIVNGMLVPMELGHLPYKNGKTYEDYVGVAGLKRLGTKHWRHHVLKIVERLKNALEPDYVVVGGGNVNRVKNLPPDTRRGNNRNAFIGGFRLWQKKTKSQPPKSEKEKK
;
A
#
# COMPACT_ATOMS: atom_id res chain seq x y z
N MET A 1 -35.08 -35.13 -15.55
CA MET A 1 -33.82 -35.88 -15.61
C MET A 1 -32.71 -34.91 -16.05
N LEU A 2 -31.93 -34.40 -15.13
CA LEU A 2 -30.81 -33.47 -15.38
C LEU A 2 -29.50 -34.23 -15.13
N PRO A 3 -28.47 -34.08 -15.95
CA PRO A 3 -27.21 -34.82 -15.76
C PRO A 3 -26.37 -34.16 -14.66
N ARG A 4 -25.83 -34.97 -13.76
CA ARG A 4 -24.83 -34.60 -12.77
C ARG A 4 -23.48 -34.38 -13.48
N VAL A 5 -22.93 -33.18 -13.38
CA VAL A 5 -21.55 -32.89 -13.79
C VAL A 5 -20.67 -33.00 -12.53
N GLY A 6 -19.94 -34.10 -12.43
CA GLY A 6 -18.92 -34.27 -11.40
C GLY A 6 -17.65 -33.52 -11.77
N GLY A 7 -17.42 -32.35 -11.16
CA GLY A 7 -16.16 -31.61 -11.25
C GLY A 7 -15.28 -31.95 -10.06
N CYS A 8 -14.18 -32.65 -10.30
CA CYS A 8 -13.15 -32.98 -9.33
C CYS A 8 -12.36 -31.71 -8.99
N PHE A 9 -12.68 -31.04 -7.87
CA PHE A 9 -11.86 -29.99 -7.33
C PHE A 9 -10.57 -30.57 -6.74
N ARG A 10 -9.47 -30.46 -7.46
CA ARG A 10 -8.13 -30.64 -6.87
C ARG A 10 -7.91 -29.58 -5.82
N LYS A 11 -7.84 -29.98 -4.57
CA LYS A 11 -7.40 -29.17 -3.43
C LYS A 11 -5.94 -28.76 -3.68
N GLY A 12 -5.72 -27.53 -4.13
CA GLY A 12 -4.41 -26.91 -4.15
C GLY A 12 -3.96 -26.75 -2.70
N ALA A 13 -2.80 -27.30 -2.37
CA ALA A 13 -2.22 -27.26 -1.05
C ALA A 13 -2.01 -25.82 -0.59
N TYR A 14 -2.75 -25.41 0.45
CA TYR A 14 -2.40 -24.26 1.30
C TYR A 14 -1.06 -24.61 1.93
N SER A 15 0.00 -23.90 1.54
CA SER A 15 1.27 -23.95 2.26
C SER A 15 1.06 -23.34 3.64
N GLY A 16 1.08 -24.19 4.66
CA GLY A 16 0.96 -23.84 6.06
C GLY A 16 2.02 -22.85 6.53
N PRO A 17 1.95 -22.39 7.79
CA PRO A 17 2.85 -21.38 8.34
C PRO A 17 4.30 -21.85 8.23
N ILE A 18 5.15 -20.97 7.68
CA ILE A 18 6.59 -21.20 7.53
C ILE A 18 7.19 -21.45 8.91
N GLU A 19 7.71 -22.67 9.13
CA GLU A 19 8.42 -23.07 10.36
C GLU A 19 9.60 -22.15 10.66
N VAL A 20 9.71 -21.81 11.94
CA VAL A 20 10.78 -20.99 12.50
C VAL A 20 12.03 -21.86 12.68
N MET A 21 12.99 -21.76 11.79
CA MET A 21 14.33 -22.31 12.03
C MET A 21 15.10 -21.46 13.04
N LYS A 22 15.83 -22.16 13.92
CA LYS A 22 16.59 -21.65 15.08
C LYS A 22 17.71 -20.65 14.70
N SER A 23 18.03 -19.80 15.65
CA SER A 23 18.92 -18.65 15.66
C SER A 23 20.36 -18.93 15.22
N GLY A 24 20.72 -18.40 14.04
CA GLY A 24 22.03 -17.84 13.80
C GLY A 24 21.90 -16.32 13.80
N SER A 25 22.89 -15.56 14.18
CA SER A 25 22.87 -14.08 14.16
C SER A 25 22.56 -13.59 12.75
N LYS A 26 21.28 -13.33 12.46
CA LYS A 26 20.85 -12.92 11.12
C LYS A 26 21.17 -11.44 10.94
N LYS A 27 22.24 -11.18 10.19
CA LYS A 27 22.55 -9.87 9.63
C LYS A 27 21.25 -9.20 9.16
N THR A 28 20.96 -8.02 9.67
CA THR A 28 19.78 -7.24 9.27
C THR A 28 19.86 -6.96 7.78
N LYS A 29 18.83 -7.38 7.02
CA LYS A 29 18.81 -7.18 5.56
C LYS A 29 18.82 -5.70 5.23
N LYS A 30 19.68 -5.30 4.29
CA LYS A 30 19.62 -4.00 3.65
C LYS A 30 18.48 -4.02 2.63
N VAL A 31 17.53 -3.12 2.76
CA VAL A 31 16.32 -3.07 1.92
C VAL A 31 16.37 -1.83 1.04
N LEU A 32 16.15 -2.00 -0.25
CA LEU A 32 15.78 -0.90 -1.15
C LEU A 32 14.24 -0.82 -1.21
N VAL A 33 13.68 0.33 -0.92
CA VAL A 33 12.25 0.60 -1.08
C VAL A 33 12.05 1.49 -2.31
N VAL A 34 11.18 1.06 -3.20
CA VAL A 34 10.80 1.78 -4.42
C VAL A 34 9.31 2.11 -4.32
N ASP A 35 8.98 3.40 -4.28
CA ASP A 35 7.61 3.92 -4.28
C ASP A 35 7.29 4.42 -5.70
N VAL A 36 6.46 3.66 -6.41
CA VAL A 36 6.11 3.94 -7.81
C VAL A 36 4.87 4.81 -7.85
N GLY A 37 5.06 6.08 -8.20
CA GLY A 37 3.96 7.04 -8.40
C GLY A 37 3.79 7.46 -9.84
N GLY A 38 2.63 8.02 -10.19
CA GLY A 38 2.31 8.48 -11.55
C GLY A 38 3.13 9.66 -12.05
N THR A 39 3.81 10.42 -11.16
CA THR A 39 4.67 11.55 -11.53
C THR A 39 6.14 11.34 -11.20
N HIS A 40 6.44 10.55 -10.20
CA HIS A 40 7.80 10.22 -9.78
C HIS A 40 7.86 8.79 -9.27
N VAL A 41 8.94 8.11 -9.57
CA VAL A 41 9.40 6.94 -8.82
C VAL A 41 10.42 7.42 -7.82
N LYS A 42 10.25 7.00 -6.56
CA LYS A 42 11.13 7.37 -5.45
C LYS A 42 11.80 6.14 -4.87
N ALA A 43 13.05 6.26 -4.49
CA ALA A 43 13.83 5.19 -3.90
C ALA A 43 14.47 5.63 -2.59
N LEU A 44 14.51 4.72 -1.60
CA LEU A 44 15.25 4.89 -0.35
C LEU A 44 15.79 3.53 0.11
N ALA A 45 17.07 3.49 0.46
CA ALA A 45 17.69 2.27 0.99
C ALA A 45 18.01 2.38 2.49
N THR A 46 18.14 1.23 3.14
CA THR A 46 18.60 1.12 4.53
C THR A 46 19.93 1.87 4.71
N GLY A 47 20.01 2.68 5.75
CA GLY A 47 21.20 3.51 6.05
C GLY A 47 21.19 4.90 5.39
N HIS A 48 20.32 5.16 4.44
CA HIS A 48 20.20 6.46 3.80
C HIS A 48 19.08 7.30 4.42
N ARG A 49 19.32 8.63 4.55
CA ARG A 49 18.37 9.57 5.16
C ARG A 49 17.50 10.30 4.15
N ARG A 50 17.95 10.42 2.90
CA ARG A 50 17.27 11.16 1.83
C ARG A 50 16.88 10.22 0.70
N GLU A 51 15.64 10.32 0.27
CA GLU A 51 15.14 9.66 -0.92
C GLU A 51 15.79 10.23 -2.18
N ARG A 52 15.95 9.39 -3.19
CA ARG A 52 16.21 9.79 -4.57
C ARG A 52 14.96 9.62 -5.38
N LYS A 53 14.80 10.39 -6.44
CA LYS A 53 13.62 10.32 -7.31
C LYS A 53 13.97 10.52 -8.78
N ILE A 54 13.19 9.90 -9.64
CA ILE A 54 13.16 10.09 -11.09
C ILE A 54 11.76 10.45 -11.54
N ALA A 55 11.62 11.19 -12.64
CA ALA A 55 10.34 11.45 -13.24
C ALA A 55 9.71 10.15 -13.77
N SER A 56 8.40 10.02 -13.64
CA SER A 56 7.62 8.92 -14.20
C SER A 56 6.55 9.45 -15.18
N GLY A 57 5.56 8.64 -15.52
CA GLY A 57 4.48 8.98 -16.43
C GLY A 57 4.29 7.93 -17.52
N LEU A 58 3.52 8.23 -18.55
CA LEU A 58 3.07 7.28 -19.58
C LEU A 58 4.19 6.54 -20.33
N LYS A 59 5.43 6.99 -20.27
CA LYS A 59 6.60 6.31 -20.85
C LYS A 59 7.33 5.39 -19.87
N MET A 60 6.94 5.36 -18.59
CA MET A 60 7.58 4.55 -17.54
C MET A 60 7.02 3.12 -17.60
N THR A 61 7.68 2.24 -18.30
CA THR A 61 7.41 0.79 -18.28
C THR A 61 8.05 0.13 -17.06
N ALA A 62 7.67 -1.13 -16.77
CA ALA A 62 8.28 -1.88 -15.66
C ALA A 62 9.81 -2.07 -15.85
N SER A 63 10.24 -2.41 -17.07
CA SER A 63 11.66 -2.57 -17.41
C SER A 63 12.43 -1.27 -17.21
N LYS A 64 11.90 -0.16 -17.76
CA LYS A 64 12.52 1.16 -17.62
C LYS A 64 12.61 1.60 -16.16
N MET A 65 11.58 1.35 -15.37
CA MET A 65 11.58 1.67 -13.93
C MET A 65 12.74 0.94 -13.21
N VAL A 66 12.92 -0.35 -13.49
CA VAL A 66 14.01 -1.13 -12.87
C VAL A 66 15.37 -0.60 -13.29
N GLU A 67 15.56 -0.34 -14.58
CA GLU A 67 16.80 0.18 -15.13
C GLU A 67 17.16 1.54 -14.51
N ASP A 68 16.22 2.48 -14.54
CA ASP A 68 16.39 3.83 -14.01
C ASP A 68 16.64 3.81 -12.48
N VAL A 69 15.94 2.94 -11.73
CA VAL A 69 16.17 2.78 -10.28
C VAL A 69 17.54 2.21 -10.00
N LYS A 70 17.98 1.18 -10.73
CA LYS A 70 19.34 0.61 -10.58
C LYS A 70 20.42 1.66 -10.86
N GLN A 71 20.26 2.46 -11.90
CA GLN A 71 21.17 3.55 -12.20
C GLN A 71 21.15 4.65 -11.13
N LEU A 72 19.95 5.01 -10.64
CA LEU A 72 19.76 6.01 -9.58
C LEU A 72 20.42 5.61 -8.26
N THR A 73 20.45 4.30 -7.98
CA THR A 73 20.92 3.72 -6.70
C THR A 73 22.20 2.90 -6.85
N LYS A 74 22.99 3.11 -7.92
CA LYS A 74 24.18 2.33 -8.25
C LYS A 74 25.27 2.31 -7.17
N ASP A 75 25.29 3.34 -6.33
CA ASP A 75 26.18 3.52 -5.18
C ASP A 75 25.55 3.04 -3.85
N TRP A 76 24.36 2.44 -3.88
CA TRP A 76 23.68 1.90 -2.70
C TRP A 76 23.77 0.37 -2.67
N GLU A 77 24.00 -0.17 -1.50
CA GLU A 77 23.96 -1.62 -1.27
C GLU A 77 22.61 -2.05 -0.70
N TYR A 78 22.04 -3.09 -1.25
CA TYR A 78 20.82 -3.71 -0.76
C TYR A 78 20.79 -5.23 -1.07
N ASP A 79 20.15 -5.98 -0.17
CA ASP A 79 19.99 -7.43 -0.28
C ASP A 79 18.62 -7.80 -0.87
N VAL A 80 17.64 -6.92 -0.72
CA VAL A 80 16.21 -7.16 -1.07
C VAL A 80 15.52 -5.86 -1.47
N VAL A 81 14.43 -5.97 -2.24
CA VAL A 81 13.67 -4.82 -2.73
C VAL A 81 12.20 -4.91 -2.31
N SER A 82 11.63 -3.77 -1.90
CA SER A 82 10.18 -3.56 -1.75
C SER A 82 9.70 -2.61 -2.82
N ILE A 83 8.61 -2.96 -3.51
CA ILE A 83 7.98 -2.09 -4.53
C ILE A 83 6.56 -1.77 -4.09
N GLY A 84 6.24 -0.48 -3.92
CA GLY A 84 4.89 0.04 -3.83
C GLY A 84 4.38 0.33 -5.23
N TYR A 85 3.37 -0.43 -5.67
CA TYR A 85 2.83 -0.39 -7.02
C TYR A 85 1.49 0.39 -7.06
N PRO A 86 1.27 1.32 -8.01
CA PRO A 86 0.05 2.12 -8.08
C PRO A 86 -1.10 1.37 -8.77
N GLY A 87 -1.55 0.29 -8.16
CA GLY A 87 -2.64 -0.55 -8.64
C GLY A 87 -2.80 -1.83 -7.81
N PRO A 88 -3.78 -2.68 -8.16
CA PRO A 88 -4.05 -3.90 -7.42
C PRO A 88 -2.90 -4.91 -7.59
N VAL A 89 -2.51 -5.51 -6.45
CA VAL A 89 -1.46 -6.53 -6.37
C VAL A 89 -2.04 -7.77 -5.69
N VAL A 90 -1.96 -8.92 -6.35
CA VAL A 90 -2.42 -10.21 -5.84
C VAL A 90 -1.24 -11.18 -5.83
N HIS A 91 -1.02 -11.84 -4.69
CA HIS A 91 0.12 -12.75 -4.48
C HIS A 91 1.48 -12.16 -4.89
N GLY A 92 1.68 -10.87 -4.60
CA GLY A 92 2.92 -10.16 -4.91
C GLY A 92 3.13 -9.83 -6.40
N ARG A 93 2.07 -9.87 -7.21
CA ARG A 93 2.11 -9.59 -8.65
C ARG A 93 1.10 -8.52 -9.04
N PRO A 94 1.46 -7.50 -9.85
CA PRO A 94 0.51 -6.58 -10.45
C PRO A 94 -0.60 -7.32 -11.20
N LEU A 95 -1.86 -7.00 -10.92
CA LEU A 95 -3.02 -7.63 -11.53
C LEU A 95 -3.46 -6.94 -12.82
N ARG A 96 -3.24 -5.62 -12.92
CA ARG A 96 -3.60 -4.77 -14.07
C ARG A 96 -2.49 -3.78 -14.33
N GLU A 97 -2.42 -3.29 -15.57
CA GLU A 97 -1.52 -2.19 -15.92
C GLU A 97 -1.91 -0.90 -15.21
N PRO A 98 -0.95 -0.04 -14.82
CA PRO A 98 -1.24 1.21 -14.11
C PRO A 98 -1.77 2.29 -15.06
N TYR A 99 -2.80 3.02 -14.66
CA TYR A 99 -3.44 4.03 -15.52
C TYR A 99 -2.53 5.18 -15.95
N ASN A 100 -1.57 5.57 -15.13
CA ASN A 100 -0.75 6.76 -15.31
C ASN A 100 0.71 6.47 -15.69
N LEU A 101 1.01 5.23 -16.05
CA LEU A 101 2.35 4.77 -16.43
C LEU A 101 2.30 4.01 -17.75
N GLY A 102 3.46 3.70 -18.32
CA GLY A 102 3.57 2.81 -19.47
C GLY A 102 3.25 1.36 -19.09
N GLY A 103 3.12 0.50 -20.06
CA GLY A 103 2.74 -0.90 -19.89
C GLY A 103 3.90 -1.82 -19.48
N GLY A 104 3.60 -3.14 -19.50
CA GLY A 104 4.58 -4.21 -19.24
C GLY A 104 4.82 -4.49 -17.75
N TRP A 105 3.88 -4.15 -16.87
CA TRP A 105 3.96 -4.42 -15.44
C TRP A 105 3.36 -5.77 -15.06
N VAL A 106 2.28 -6.16 -15.75
CA VAL A 106 1.63 -7.46 -15.54
C VAL A 106 2.53 -8.57 -16.04
N GLY A 107 2.82 -9.55 -15.19
CA GLY A 107 3.73 -10.66 -15.53
C GLY A 107 5.22 -10.34 -15.50
N PHE A 108 5.62 -9.09 -15.23
CA PHE A 108 7.03 -8.72 -15.17
C PHE A 108 7.77 -9.41 -14.02
N ASN A 109 8.95 -9.96 -14.33
CA ASN A 109 9.76 -10.66 -13.34
C ASN A 109 10.74 -9.70 -12.64
N PHE A 110 10.25 -9.02 -11.60
CA PHE A 110 11.07 -8.09 -10.82
C PHE A 110 12.26 -8.76 -10.12
N ILE A 111 12.14 -10.02 -9.72
CA ILE A 111 13.23 -10.76 -9.04
C ILE A 111 14.40 -10.91 -9.99
N ASN A 112 14.18 -11.37 -11.20
CA ASN A 112 15.24 -11.51 -12.21
C ASN A 112 15.83 -10.15 -12.60
N ALA A 113 14.96 -9.13 -12.76
CA ALA A 113 15.38 -7.81 -13.17
C ALA A 113 16.27 -7.08 -12.14
N PHE A 114 15.95 -7.20 -10.84
CA PHE A 114 16.79 -6.66 -9.77
C PHE A 114 17.96 -7.59 -9.39
N GLY A 115 17.87 -8.89 -9.67
CA GLY A 115 18.86 -9.90 -9.28
C GLY A 115 18.82 -10.26 -7.79
N CYS A 116 17.75 -9.94 -7.08
CA CYS A 116 17.58 -10.22 -5.66
C CYS A 116 16.08 -10.42 -5.30
N PRO A 117 15.76 -10.91 -4.09
CA PRO A 117 14.37 -11.09 -3.70
C PRO A 117 13.59 -9.76 -3.69
N VAL A 118 12.40 -9.75 -4.31
CA VAL A 118 11.50 -8.60 -4.42
C VAL A 118 10.15 -8.91 -3.80
N LYS A 119 9.59 -7.94 -3.06
CA LYS A 119 8.20 -7.94 -2.64
C LYS A 119 7.48 -6.77 -3.27
N VAL A 120 6.38 -7.06 -3.98
CA VAL A 120 5.51 -6.05 -4.58
C VAL A 120 4.20 -6.02 -3.80
N ILE A 121 3.78 -4.83 -3.38
CA ILE A 121 2.46 -4.58 -2.79
C ILE A 121 1.85 -3.31 -3.38
N ASN A 122 0.55 -3.12 -3.20
CA ASN A 122 -0.09 -1.86 -3.55
C ASN A 122 0.53 -0.68 -2.77
N ASP A 123 0.66 0.50 -3.40
CA ASP A 123 1.28 1.70 -2.83
C ASP A 123 0.57 2.22 -1.58
N ALA A 124 -0.77 2.23 -1.57
CA ALA A 124 -1.57 2.60 -0.40
C ALA A 124 -1.39 1.58 0.74
N ALA A 125 -1.31 0.29 0.42
CA ALA A 125 -1.02 -0.76 1.38
C ALA A 125 0.39 -0.62 1.99
N MET A 126 1.37 -0.20 1.20
CA MET A 126 2.72 0.09 1.69
C MET A 126 2.73 1.31 2.63
N GLN A 127 2.03 2.38 2.27
CA GLN A 127 1.86 3.55 3.15
C GLN A 127 1.08 3.20 4.44
N ALA A 128 0.04 2.36 4.34
CA ALA A 128 -0.70 1.86 5.49
C ALA A 128 0.22 1.12 6.46
N LEU A 129 1.04 0.20 5.94
CA LEU A 129 1.97 -0.57 6.76
C LEU A 129 2.96 0.33 7.51
N GLY A 130 3.43 1.40 6.87
CA GLY A 130 4.31 2.39 7.51
C GLY A 130 3.62 3.29 8.52
N SER A 131 2.32 3.48 8.40
CA SER A 131 1.49 4.31 9.28
C SER A 131 0.94 3.55 10.49
N TYR A 132 1.05 2.23 10.49
CA TYR A 132 0.41 1.37 11.48
C TYR A 132 1.11 1.41 12.84
N GLU A 133 0.32 1.55 13.92
CA GLU A 133 0.78 1.62 15.31
C GLU A 133 0.08 0.62 16.25
N GLY A 134 -0.70 -0.31 15.70
CA GLY A 134 -1.43 -1.33 16.47
C GLY A 134 -2.94 -1.27 16.25
N GLY A 135 -3.67 -2.26 16.78
CA GLY A 135 -5.13 -2.32 16.71
C GLY A 135 -5.70 -2.48 15.30
N ARG A 136 -6.85 -1.87 15.06
CA ARG A 136 -7.57 -1.83 13.77
C ARG A 136 -7.40 -0.46 13.14
N MET A 137 -6.65 -0.36 12.06
CA MET A 137 -6.38 0.89 11.37
C MET A 137 -6.95 0.85 9.96
N LEU A 138 -7.73 1.88 9.58
CA LEU A 138 -8.10 2.16 8.21
C LEU A 138 -7.14 3.21 7.62
N PHE A 139 -6.50 2.91 6.50
CA PHE A 139 -5.71 3.86 5.73
C PHE A 139 -6.49 4.32 4.49
N LEU A 140 -6.50 5.64 4.24
CA LEU A 140 -7.11 6.26 3.07
C LEU A 140 -6.10 7.20 2.40
N GLY A 141 -5.70 6.90 1.18
CA GLY A 141 -4.69 7.65 0.42
C GLY A 141 -5.33 8.58 -0.61
N LEU A 142 -5.25 9.90 -0.40
CA LEU A 142 -5.75 10.93 -1.32
C LEU A 142 -4.71 11.22 -2.41
N GLY A 143 -4.75 10.46 -3.48
CA GLY A 143 -3.84 10.54 -4.63
C GLY A 143 -4.58 10.81 -5.94
N ALA A 144 -4.17 10.14 -7.01
CA ALA A 144 -4.89 10.13 -8.30
C ALA A 144 -6.34 9.69 -8.10
N GLY A 145 -6.55 8.61 -7.35
CA GLY A 145 -7.84 8.12 -6.86
C GLY A 145 -7.91 8.15 -5.33
N LEU A 146 -8.59 7.16 -4.75
CA LEU A 146 -8.67 6.90 -3.32
C LEU A 146 -8.10 5.51 -3.00
N GLY A 147 -6.79 5.45 -2.74
CA GLY A 147 -6.17 4.22 -2.25
C GLY A 147 -6.64 3.86 -0.84
N SER A 148 -6.77 2.58 -0.54
CA SER A 148 -7.25 2.14 0.76
C SER A 148 -6.64 0.80 1.19
N ALA A 149 -6.46 0.65 2.50
CA ALA A 149 -6.05 -0.59 3.12
C ALA A 149 -6.50 -0.62 4.58
N MET A 150 -6.77 -1.81 5.09
CA MET A 150 -7.06 -2.01 6.50
C MET A 150 -5.98 -2.88 7.13
N ILE A 151 -5.59 -2.58 8.37
CA ILE A 151 -4.70 -3.43 9.16
C ILE A 151 -5.42 -3.77 10.46
N VAL A 152 -5.56 -5.07 10.71
CA VAL A 152 -6.19 -5.59 11.93
C VAL A 152 -5.17 -6.46 12.65
N ASN A 153 -4.73 -6.03 13.83
CA ASN A 153 -3.77 -6.77 14.65
C ASN A 153 -2.51 -7.21 13.85
N GLY A 154 -1.98 -6.30 13.03
CA GLY A 154 -0.81 -6.54 12.19
C GLY A 154 -1.08 -7.31 10.88
N MET A 155 -2.31 -7.70 10.61
CA MET A 155 -2.71 -8.32 9.34
C MET A 155 -3.14 -7.23 8.36
N LEU A 156 -2.37 -7.04 7.29
CA LEU A 156 -2.65 -6.09 6.22
C LEU A 156 -3.66 -6.68 5.23
N VAL A 157 -4.74 -5.95 4.98
CA VAL A 157 -5.78 -6.25 3.99
C VAL A 157 -5.86 -5.08 3.01
N PRO A 158 -5.30 -5.20 1.79
CA PRO A 158 -5.51 -4.22 0.72
C PRO A 158 -6.99 -4.14 0.36
N MET A 159 -7.49 -2.93 0.06
CA MET A 159 -8.88 -2.69 -0.26
C MET A 159 -8.99 -1.72 -1.45
N GLU A 160 -10.08 -1.79 -2.19
CA GLU A 160 -10.41 -0.90 -3.31
C GLU A 160 -11.69 -0.11 -3.01
N LEU A 161 -11.74 0.53 -1.83
CA LEU A 161 -12.91 1.29 -1.36
C LEU A 161 -13.22 2.51 -2.24
N GLY A 162 -12.22 3.00 -2.99
CA GLY A 162 -12.39 4.08 -3.96
C GLY A 162 -13.45 3.79 -5.00
N HIS A 163 -13.65 2.52 -5.38
CA HIS A 163 -14.60 2.09 -6.40
C HIS A 163 -16.06 1.98 -5.88
N LEU A 164 -16.30 2.14 -4.57
CA LEU A 164 -17.66 2.11 -4.03
C LEU A 164 -18.53 3.23 -4.62
N PRO A 165 -19.81 2.94 -4.95
CA PRO A 165 -20.76 3.94 -5.43
C PRO A 165 -20.95 5.09 -4.44
N TYR A 166 -21.07 6.32 -4.94
CA TYR A 166 -21.25 7.49 -4.09
C TYR A 166 -22.45 8.34 -4.50
N LYS A 167 -22.31 9.18 -5.51
CA LYS A 167 -23.34 10.12 -5.98
C LYS A 167 -23.37 10.22 -7.50
N ASN A 168 -24.56 10.41 -8.07
CA ASN A 168 -24.75 10.68 -9.51
C ASN A 168 -24.06 9.65 -10.40
N GLY A 169 -24.16 8.36 -10.05
CA GLY A 169 -23.52 7.28 -10.79
C GLY A 169 -21.99 7.23 -10.72
N LYS A 170 -21.37 8.03 -9.85
CA LYS A 170 -19.91 8.13 -9.67
C LYS A 170 -19.47 7.47 -8.37
N THR A 171 -18.19 7.09 -8.30
CA THR A 171 -17.56 6.42 -7.16
C THR A 171 -16.99 7.40 -6.14
N TYR A 172 -16.47 6.89 -5.02
CA TYR A 172 -15.74 7.71 -4.04
C TYR A 172 -14.52 8.39 -4.68
N GLU A 173 -13.72 7.67 -5.46
CA GLU A 173 -12.52 8.26 -6.05
C GLU A 173 -12.82 9.34 -7.10
N ASP A 174 -13.94 9.26 -7.82
CA ASP A 174 -14.39 10.31 -8.72
C ASP A 174 -14.64 11.66 -8.01
N TYR A 175 -14.91 11.60 -6.71
CA TYR A 175 -15.14 12.80 -5.88
C TYR A 175 -13.89 13.23 -5.10
N VAL A 176 -13.06 12.30 -4.62
CA VAL A 176 -11.94 12.65 -3.73
C VAL A 176 -10.56 12.43 -4.33
N GLY A 177 -10.44 11.83 -5.51
CA GLY A 177 -9.23 11.81 -6.31
C GLY A 177 -8.91 13.16 -6.95
N VAL A 178 -7.79 13.24 -7.66
CA VAL A 178 -7.34 14.47 -8.34
C VAL A 178 -8.37 15.01 -9.33
N ALA A 179 -9.07 14.15 -10.08
CA ALA A 179 -10.14 14.57 -11.00
C ALA A 179 -11.28 15.29 -10.27
N GLY A 180 -11.71 14.75 -9.12
CA GLY A 180 -12.70 15.37 -8.24
C GLY A 180 -12.23 16.72 -7.69
N LEU A 181 -10.97 16.79 -7.23
CA LEU A 181 -10.37 18.03 -6.74
C LEU A 181 -10.36 19.13 -7.80
N LYS A 182 -9.98 18.80 -9.04
CA LYS A 182 -9.98 19.76 -10.16
C LYS A 182 -11.39 20.22 -10.52
N ARG A 183 -12.36 19.31 -10.56
CA ARG A 183 -13.76 19.61 -10.92
C ARG A 183 -14.50 20.40 -9.86
N LEU A 184 -14.35 20.08 -8.59
CA LEU A 184 -15.15 20.62 -7.48
C LEU A 184 -14.50 21.82 -6.78
N GLY A 185 -13.21 22.04 -6.99
CA GLY A 185 -12.43 22.96 -6.21
C GLY A 185 -12.18 22.48 -4.78
N THR A 186 -11.19 23.07 -4.10
CA THR A 186 -10.70 22.58 -2.80
C THR A 186 -11.79 22.56 -1.70
N LYS A 187 -12.70 23.55 -1.70
CA LYS A 187 -13.73 23.68 -0.65
C LYS A 187 -14.73 22.53 -0.70
N HIS A 188 -15.33 22.28 -1.87
CA HIS A 188 -16.32 21.21 -2.04
C HIS A 188 -15.67 19.82 -2.00
N TRP A 189 -14.47 19.67 -2.60
CA TRP A 189 -13.70 18.44 -2.53
C TRP A 189 -13.43 18.03 -1.06
N ARG A 190 -12.99 18.98 -0.22
CA ARG A 190 -12.76 18.73 1.20
C ARG A 190 -14.02 18.24 1.93
N HIS A 191 -15.17 18.81 1.64
CA HIS A 191 -16.44 18.36 2.20
C HIS A 191 -16.71 16.87 1.86
N HIS A 192 -16.48 16.48 0.61
CA HIS A 192 -16.64 15.07 0.21
C HIS A 192 -15.60 14.16 0.87
N VAL A 193 -14.36 14.58 1.00
CA VAL A 193 -13.33 13.81 1.72
C VAL A 193 -13.77 13.53 3.14
N LEU A 194 -14.15 14.55 3.90
CA LEU A 194 -14.58 14.39 5.30
C LEU A 194 -15.80 13.46 5.41
N LYS A 195 -16.79 13.64 4.53
CA LYS A 195 -17.99 12.81 4.50
C LYS A 195 -17.68 11.33 4.18
N ILE A 196 -16.75 11.06 3.28
CA ILE A 196 -16.37 9.68 2.92
C ILE A 196 -15.54 9.05 4.04
N VAL A 197 -14.60 9.80 4.66
CA VAL A 197 -13.86 9.34 5.84
C VAL A 197 -14.82 8.91 6.96
N GLU A 198 -15.80 9.75 7.26
CA GLU A 198 -16.80 9.47 8.30
C GLU A 198 -17.64 8.23 7.98
N ARG A 199 -18.12 8.10 6.73
CA ARG A 199 -18.87 6.93 6.28
C ARG A 199 -18.09 5.64 6.40
N LEU A 200 -16.83 5.66 5.94
CA LEU A 200 -15.97 4.48 5.99
C LEU A 200 -15.56 4.15 7.43
N LYS A 201 -15.32 5.17 8.27
CA LYS A 201 -15.10 4.98 9.71
C LYS A 201 -16.28 4.27 10.37
N ASN A 202 -17.50 4.74 10.12
CA ASN A 202 -18.71 4.16 10.70
C ASN A 202 -19.05 2.76 10.16
N ALA A 203 -18.69 2.47 8.90
CA ALA A 203 -18.97 1.17 8.29
C ALA A 203 -17.95 0.07 8.68
N LEU A 204 -16.68 0.45 8.89
CA LEU A 204 -15.58 -0.48 9.12
C LEU A 204 -15.12 -0.53 10.58
N GLU A 205 -15.58 0.40 11.40
CA GLU A 205 -15.29 0.51 12.83
C GLU A 205 -13.80 0.33 13.20
N PRO A 206 -12.88 1.07 12.56
CA PRO A 206 -11.48 1.04 12.94
C PRO A 206 -11.28 1.78 14.28
N ASP A 207 -10.24 1.40 15.04
CA ASP A 207 -9.83 2.16 16.22
C ASP A 207 -9.36 3.57 15.83
N TYR A 208 -8.78 3.71 14.65
CA TYR A 208 -8.39 5.00 14.07
C TYR A 208 -8.25 4.94 12.54
N VAL A 209 -8.34 6.12 11.93
CA VAL A 209 -8.14 6.32 10.48
C VAL A 209 -6.85 7.11 10.24
N VAL A 210 -6.06 6.70 9.25
CA VAL A 210 -4.94 7.50 8.74
C VAL A 210 -5.26 7.96 7.33
N VAL A 211 -5.29 9.28 7.13
CA VAL A 211 -5.48 9.88 5.81
C VAL A 211 -4.14 10.34 5.28
N GLY A 212 -3.67 9.71 4.21
CA GLY A 212 -2.38 9.98 3.55
C GLY A 212 -2.53 10.46 2.12
N GLY A 213 -1.47 10.28 1.33
CA GLY A 213 -1.41 10.67 -0.08
C GLY A 213 -1.05 12.14 -0.31
N GLY A 214 -0.73 12.47 -1.58
CA GLY A 214 -0.19 13.79 -1.94
C GLY A 214 -1.11 14.99 -1.67
N ASN A 215 -2.43 14.76 -1.55
CA ASN A 215 -3.41 15.81 -1.34
C ASN A 215 -3.85 15.97 0.13
N VAL A 216 -3.33 15.18 1.06
CA VAL A 216 -3.77 15.19 2.48
C VAL A 216 -3.63 16.56 3.15
N ASN A 217 -2.62 17.34 2.80
CA ASN A 217 -2.39 18.67 3.36
C ASN A 217 -3.50 19.69 3.00
N ARG A 218 -4.32 19.39 2.00
CA ARG A 218 -5.48 20.20 1.64
C ARG A 218 -6.69 19.97 2.55
N VAL A 219 -6.70 18.87 3.32
CA VAL A 219 -7.78 18.57 4.28
C VAL A 219 -7.43 19.23 5.61
N LYS A 220 -8.28 20.15 6.05
CA LYS A 220 -8.20 20.76 7.40
C LYS A 220 -9.22 20.06 8.31
N ASN A 221 -8.99 20.08 9.62
CA ASN A 221 -9.95 19.62 10.63
C ASN A 221 -10.45 18.18 10.34
N LEU A 222 -9.58 17.22 10.51
CA LEU A 222 -9.95 15.80 10.40
C LEU A 222 -10.91 15.39 11.54
N PRO A 223 -11.83 14.44 11.32
CA PRO A 223 -12.71 13.91 12.36
C PRO A 223 -11.94 13.32 13.55
N PRO A 224 -12.59 13.13 14.70
CA PRO A 224 -12.01 12.40 15.83
C PRO A 224 -11.45 11.03 15.40
N ASP A 225 -10.40 10.56 16.08
CA ASP A 225 -9.68 9.31 15.79
C ASP A 225 -9.18 9.21 14.34
N THR A 226 -8.99 10.35 13.69
CA THR A 226 -8.45 10.45 12.34
C THR A 226 -7.20 11.34 12.35
N ARG A 227 -6.10 10.84 11.80
CA ARG A 227 -4.83 11.59 11.74
C ARG A 227 -4.27 11.66 10.34
N ARG A 228 -3.37 12.62 10.12
CA ARG A 228 -2.63 12.71 8.85
C ARG A 228 -1.50 11.72 8.82
N GLY A 229 -1.40 11.00 7.70
CA GLY A 229 -0.22 10.24 7.34
C GLY A 229 0.87 11.14 6.75
N ASN A 230 2.07 10.56 6.67
CA ASN A 230 3.22 11.18 6.03
C ASN A 230 3.62 10.34 4.81
N ASN A 231 3.97 10.97 3.69
CA ASN A 231 4.41 10.25 2.49
C ASN A 231 5.69 9.41 2.72
N ARG A 232 6.50 9.74 3.72
CA ARG A 232 7.64 8.90 4.14
C ARG A 232 7.21 7.55 4.70
N ASN A 233 5.94 7.39 5.08
CA ASN A 233 5.41 6.11 5.56
C ASN A 233 5.44 5.03 4.47
N ALA A 234 5.46 5.38 3.19
CA ALA A 234 5.71 4.41 2.12
C ALA A 234 7.06 3.69 2.32
N PHE A 235 8.12 4.43 2.64
CA PHE A 235 9.43 3.86 2.90
C PHE A 235 9.46 3.03 4.19
N ILE A 236 8.86 3.53 5.26
CA ILE A 236 8.75 2.79 6.53
C ILE A 236 8.01 1.47 6.30
N GLY A 237 6.91 1.50 5.55
CA GLY A 237 6.15 0.29 5.18
C GLY A 237 6.97 -0.68 4.35
N GLY A 238 7.70 -0.19 3.36
CA GLY A 238 8.58 -1.00 2.54
C GLY A 238 9.69 -1.68 3.35
N PHE A 239 10.28 -1.01 4.33
CA PHE A 239 11.24 -1.62 5.26
C PHE A 239 10.57 -2.68 6.15
N ARG A 240 9.36 -2.41 6.66
CA ARG A 240 8.60 -3.33 7.52
C ARG A 240 8.21 -4.63 6.81
N LEU A 241 8.10 -4.67 5.48
CA LEU A 241 7.82 -5.89 4.71
C LEU A 241 8.86 -7.01 4.93
N TRP A 242 10.08 -6.67 5.31
CA TRP A 242 11.16 -7.62 5.52
C TRP A 242 11.48 -7.88 7.00
N GLN A 243 10.79 -7.18 7.91
CA GLN A 243 10.87 -7.45 9.34
C GLN A 243 10.09 -8.73 9.69
N LYS A 244 10.60 -9.49 10.64
CA LYS A 244 9.83 -10.63 11.19
C LYS A 244 8.56 -10.08 11.84
N LYS A 245 7.39 -10.70 11.59
CA LYS A 245 6.19 -10.43 12.39
C LYS A 245 6.53 -10.76 13.84
N THR A 246 6.66 -9.77 14.69
CA THR A 246 6.59 -9.97 16.13
C THR A 246 5.18 -10.48 16.41
N LYS A 247 5.04 -11.65 17.06
CA LYS A 247 3.74 -12.09 17.57
C LYS A 247 3.24 -10.95 18.46
N SER A 248 2.16 -10.31 18.06
CA SER A 248 1.47 -9.33 18.91
C SER A 248 1.07 -10.08 20.18
N GLN A 249 1.58 -9.63 21.34
CA GLN A 249 0.99 -10.05 22.60
C GLN A 249 -0.46 -9.55 22.60
N PRO A 250 -1.44 -10.40 22.99
CA PRO A 250 -2.80 -9.93 23.20
C PRO A 250 -2.76 -8.76 24.20
N PRO A 251 -3.67 -7.78 24.07
CA PRO A 251 -3.77 -6.69 25.03
C PRO A 251 -3.87 -7.28 26.44
N LYS A 252 -3.04 -6.80 27.36
CA LYS A 252 -3.14 -7.17 28.78
C LYS A 252 -4.56 -6.81 29.22
N SER A 253 -5.35 -7.83 29.58
CA SER A 253 -6.64 -7.61 30.22
C SER A 253 -6.41 -6.70 31.42
N GLU A 254 -7.07 -5.55 31.47
CA GLU A 254 -7.19 -4.79 32.70
C GLU A 254 -7.83 -5.71 33.75
N LYS A 255 -7.02 -6.15 34.67
CA LYS A 255 -7.56 -6.81 35.88
C LYS A 255 -8.39 -5.77 36.60
N GLU A 256 -9.66 -6.08 36.73
CA GLU A 256 -10.61 -5.44 37.62
C GLU A 256 -9.94 -5.00 38.93
N LYS A 257 -9.91 -3.69 39.15
CA LYS A 257 -9.74 -3.19 40.52
C LYS A 257 -11.11 -3.26 41.15
N LYS A 258 -11.25 -4.23 42.06
CA LYS A 258 -12.27 -4.22 43.10
C LYS A 258 -12.09 -3.02 44.01
#